data_d2a7091198f22d916e6ff685e1fcc8fa
#
_entry.id   d2a7091198f22d916e6ff685e1fcc8fa
#
_cell.length_a   1.000
_cell.length_b   1.000
_cell.length_c   1.000
_cell.angle_alpha   90.00
_cell.angle_beta   90.00
_cell.angle_gamma   90.00
#
_symmetry.space_group_name_H-M   'P 1'
#
loop_
_entity.id
_entity.type
_entity.pdbx_description
1 polymer ?
#
loop_
_entity_poly.entity_id
_entity_poly.type
_entity_poly.pdbx_seq_one_letter_code
_entity_poly.pdbx_strand_id
1 'polypeptide(L)'
;EFLGSTTANSAYHGTRLDVEHVGEIVNGFITSMEQRWSIDRHEIAPKTVFFSHETYTPARGGSAQSEVKALRETFGESTDKLVIANTKGFTGHPMAVGIEDASMFYGMLTGRIPPIANHKEQDPELGDLNLSKGGDYPELQYGLRFAAGFGSQIALSLVRRWPIEGERINGAVLLAWARNLAGTDDVVMRVLQNKLVAYVNGDDNLHGGVQGEFWRPTEAWEGKPSLQPEVAAPTPVSEPAPSSVVAPTSPSTSAVTAPIAT
;
A
#
# COMPACT_ATOMS: atom_id res chain seq x y z
N GLU A 1 10.87 -12.27 2.16
CA GLU A 1 11.55 -12.14 3.46
C GLU A 1 11.46 -10.70 3.95
N PHE A 2 11.10 -10.52 5.20
CA PHE A 2 11.09 -9.21 5.85
C PHE A 2 12.45 -8.97 6.51
N LEU A 3 13.17 -7.95 6.06
CA LEU A 3 14.51 -7.64 6.57
C LEU A 3 14.47 -6.75 7.80
N GLY A 4 13.57 -5.78 7.83
CA GLY A 4 13.39 -4.90 8.97
C GLY A 4 12.46 -3.74 8.71
N SER A 5 12.11 -3.02 9.77
CA SER A 5 11.37 -1.77 9.73
C SER A 5 11.85 -0.82 10.81
N THR A 6 11.57 0.45 10.61
CA THR A 6 11.74 1.49 11.61
C THR A 6 10.60 2.49 11.54
N THR A 7 10.33 3.13 12.68
CA THR A 7 9.39 4.24 12.78
C THR A 7 10.04 5.39 13.54
N ALA A 8 9.74 6.60 13.13
CA ALA A 8 10.23 7.81 13.78
C ALA A 8 9.18 8.91 13.74
N ASN A 9 9.34 9.91 14.61
CA ASN A 9 8.47 11.09 14.64
C ASN A 9 9.28 12.27 15.17
N SER A 10 9.41 13.33 14.38
CA SER A 10 10.07 14.57 14.82
C SER A 10 9.10 15.58 15.42
N ALA A 11 7.79 15.39 15.27
CA ALA A 11 6.76 16.37 15.65
C ALA A 11 7.01 17.77 15.05
N TYR A 12 7.68 17.84 13.90
CA TYR A 12 8.18 19.05 13.28
C TYR A 12 7.06 20.05 12.90
N HIS A 13 6.04 19.54 12.19
CA HIS A 13 4.93 20.36 11.71
C HIS A 13 3.69 19.48 11.43
N GLY A 14 2.48 20.07 11.54
CA GLY A 14 1.24 19.31 11.34
C GLY A 14 1.13 18.61 9.98
N THR A 15 1.62 19.26 8.91
CA THR A 15 1.44 18.74 7.53
C THR A 15 2.72 18.65 6.71
N ARG A 16 3.84 19.22 7.18
CA ARG A 16 5.13 19.17 6.46
C ARG A 16 6.05 18.16 7.09
N LEU A 17 6.85 17.50 6.26
CA LEU A 17 7.91 16.62 6.71
C LEU A 17 9.15 17.42 7.12
N ASP A 18 9.85 16.93 8.10
CA ASP A 18 11.18 17.37 8.48
C ASP A 18 12.20 16.73 7.55
N VAL A 19 12.62 17.48 6.55
CA VAL A 19 13.44 16.96 5.43
C VAL A 19 14.76 16.38 5.91
N GLU A 20 15.43 17.06 6.86
CA GLU A 20 16.72 16.61 7.40
C GLU A 20 16.53 15.32 8.21
N HIS A 21 15.54 15.31 9.09
CA HIS A 21 15.21 14.14 9.88
C HIS A 21 14.83 12.91 9.02
N VAL A 22 14.09 13.13 7.92
CA VAL A 22 13.79 12.04 6.96
C VAL A 22 15.09 11.46 6.40
N GLY A 23 16.05 12.31 6.00
CA GLY A 23 17.36 11.89 5.51
C GLY A 23 18.13 11.05 6.53
N GLU A 24 18.22 11.53 7.76
CA GLU A 24 18.89 10.82 8.86
C GLU A 24 18.26 9.44 9.12
N ILE A 25 16.93 9.35 9.17
CA ILE A 25 16.23 8.10 9.43
C ILE A 25 16.39 7.11 8.29
N VAL A 26 16.26 7.55 7.03
CA VAL A 26 16.45 6.66 5.87
C VAL A 26 17.88 6.13 5.82
N ASN A 27 18.88 6.99 5.97
CA ASN A 27 20.27 6.58 5.97
C ASN A 27 20.61 5.66 7.14
N GLY A 28 20.17 5.99 8.34
CA GLY A 28 20.37 5.16 9.53
C GLY A 28 19.71 3.78 9.40
N PHE A 29 18.50 3.73 8.85
CA PHE A 29 17.79 2.48 8.57
C PHE A 29 18.55 1.60 7.58
N ILE A 30 18.95 2.13 6.43
CA ILE A 30 19.70 1.38 5.42
C ILE A 30 21.05 0.91 6.00
N THR A 31 21.77 1.76 6.73
CA THR A 31 23.02 1.36 7.40
C THR A 31 22.81 0.20 8.36
N SER A 32 21.71 0.20 9.11
CA SER A 32 21.40 -0.91 10.02
C SER A 32 21.06 -2.20 9.26
N MET A 33 20.42 -2.10 8.10
CA MET A 33 20.12 -3.26 7.25
C MET A 33 21.39 -3.84 6.61
N GLU A 34 22.32 -2.98 6.16
CA GLU A 34 23.62 -3.39 5.65
C GLU A 34 24.40 -4.21 6.71
N GLN A 35 24.48 -3.69 7.92
CA GLN A 35 25.17 -4.36 9.02
C GLN A 35 24.53 -5.70 9.40
N ARG A 36 23.20 -5.73 9.45
CA ARG A 36 22.45 -6.91 9.90
C ARG A 36 22.43 -8.04 8.87
N TRP A 37 22.34 -7.70 7.59
CA TRP A 37 22.09 -8.65 6.52
C TRP A 37 23.27 -8.82 5.56
N SER A 38 24.39 -8.12 5.81
CA SER A 38 25.57 -8.11 4.93
C SER A 38 25.22 -7.80 3.48
N ILE A 39 24.40 -6.78 3.29
CA ILE A 39 24.01 -6.23 1.96
C ILE A 39 24.71 -4.89 1.78
N ASP A 40 24.97 -4.50 0.54
CA ASP A 40 25.50 -3.19 0.18
C ASP A 40 24.44 -2.37 -0.55
N ARG A 41 24.22 -1.12 -0.12
CA ARG A 41 23.20 -0.24 -0.69
C ARG A 41 23.37 0.02 -2.18
N HIS A 42 24.60 0.09 -2.66
CA HIS A 42 24.89 0.36 -4.07
C HIS A 42 24.69 -0.89 -4.94
N GLU A 43 24.91 -2.06 -4.38
CA GLU A 43 24.67 -3.34 -5.06
C GLU A 43 23.18 -3.69 -5.15
N ILE A 44 22.40 -3.32 -4.14
CA ILE A 44 20.97 -3.59 -4.12
C ILE A 44 20.14 -2.53 -4.85
N ALA A 45 20.63 -1.29 -4.97
CA ALA A 45 19.90 -0.18 -5.59
C ALA A 45 19.30 -0.53 -6.98
N PRO A 46 20.05 -1.12 -7.94
CA PRO A 46 19.49 -1.47 -9.26
C PRO A 46 18.44 -2.59 -9.21
N LYS A 47 18.32 -3.27 -8.09
CA LYS A 47 17.39 -4.37 -7.86
C LYS A 47 16.28 -4.00 -6.87
N THR A 48 16.16 -2.72 -6.53
CA THR A 48 15.23 -2.22 -5.53
C THR A 48 14.14 -1.37 -6.17
N VAL A 49 12.90 -1.68 -5.82
CA VAL A 49 11.78 -0.75 -6.01
C VAL A 49 11.55 0.04 -4.71
N PHE A 50 11.54 1.35 -4.84
CA PHE A 50 11.14 2.27 -3.77
C PHE A 50 9.69 2.66 -3.95
N PHE A 51 8.84 2.29 -3.01
CA PHE A 51 7.44 2.71 -2.97
C PHE A 51 7.30 4.00 -2.17
N SER A 52 7.11 5.08 -2.90
CA SER A 52 7.04 6.45 -2.42
C SER A 52 5.76 6.74 -1.63
N HIS A 53 5.87 7.65 -0.67
CA HIS A 53 4.74 8.22 0.04
C HIS A 53 4.12 9.42 -0.69
N GLU A 54 4.71 9.96 -1.75
CA GLU A 54 4.19 11.16 -2.41
C GLU A 54 2.66 11.14 -2.57
N THR A 55 2.01 12.22 -2.14
CA THR A 55 0.55 12.30 -2.00
C THR A 55 -0.14 13.08 -3.11
N TYR A 56 0.62 13.61 -4.07
CA TYR A 56 0.13 14.48 -5.15
C TYR A 56 -0.56 15.76 -4.63
N THR A 57 -0.15 16.21 -3.46
CA THR A 57 -0.64 17.45 -2.87
C THR A 57 0.30 18.60 -3.18
N PRO A 58 -0.20 19.85 -3.41
CA PRO A 58 0.64 20.98 -3.84
C PRO A 58 1.44 21.62 -2.70
N ALA A 59 1.66 20.95 -1.60
CA ALA A 59 2.41 21.48 -0.46
C ALA A 59 3.89 21.68 -0.82
N ARG A 60 4.38 22.90 -0.76
CA ARG A 60 5.81 23.22 -0.82
C ARG A 60 6.54 22.53 0.34
N GLY A 61 7.69 21.94 0.07
CA GLY A 61 8.37 21.07 1.04
C GLY A 61 7.64 19.73 1.22
N GLY A 62 7.03 19.22 0.14
CA GLY A 62 6.25 18.00 0.10
C GLY A 62 7.09 16.75 0.28
N SER A 63 6.39 15.62 0.32
CA SER A 63 6.99 14.30 0.49
C SER A 63 8.00 13.98 -0.61
N ALA A 64 7.73 14.33 -1.87
CA ALA A 64 8.65 14.08 -2.98
C ALA A 64 10.04 14.68 -2.75
N GLN A 65 10.12 15.95 -2.36
CA GLN A 65 11.40 16.61 -2.09
C GLN A 65 12.15 15.93 -0.93
N SER A 66 11.43 15.60 0.15
CA SER A 66 12.01 14.94 1.33
C SER A 66 12.53 13.55 0.99
N GLU A 67 11.73 12.77 0.24
CA GLU A 67 12.10 11.43 -0.19
C GLU A 67 13.30 11.43 -1.13
N VAL A 68 13.29 12.27 -2.15
CA VAL A 68 14.37 12.36 -3.14
C VAL A 68 15.69 12.80 -2.48
N LYS A 69 15.63 13.81 -1.58
CA LYS A 69 16.81 14.22 -0.82
C LYS A 69 17.34 13.05 0.02
N ALA A 70 16.47 12.39 0.77
CA ALA A 70 16.85 11.26 1.61
C ALA A 70 17.45 10.09 0.81
N LEU A 71 16.88 9.77 -0.36
CA LEU A 71 17.42 8.75 -1.25
C LEU A 71 18.80 9.14 -1.78
N ARG A 72 19.02 10.39 -2.20
CA ARG A 72 20.32 10.87 -2.69
C ARG A 72 21.38 10.88 -1.60
N GLU A 73 21.04 11.31 -0.40
CA GLU A 73 21.96 11.27 0.75
C GLU A 73 22.30 9.83 1.15
N THR A 74 21.37 8.90 0.97
CA THR A 74 21.56 7.49 1.35
C THR A 74 22.29 6.70 0.27
N PHE A 75 21.86 6.80 -0.99
CA PHE A 75 22.34 5.95 -2.09
C PHE A 75 23.34 6.65 -3.02
N GLY A 76 23.55 7.98 -2.87
CA GLY A 76 24.46 8.75 -3.71
C GLY A 76 24.14 8.58 -5.20
N GLU A 77 25.16 8.31 -6.01
CA GLU A 77 25.04 8.08 -7.45
C GLU A 77 24.19 6.85 -7.82
N SER A 78 23.94 5.95 -6.87
CA SER A 78 23.08 4.78 -7.11
C SER A 78 21.60 5.08 -6.97
N THR A 79 21.22 6.30 -6.61
CA THR A 79 19.81 6.72 -6.50
C THR A 79 19.06 6.56 -7.82
N ASP A 80 19.71 6.89 -8.94
CA ASP A 80 19.10 6.82 -10.28
C ASP A 80 18.85 5.37 -10.74
N LYS A 81 19.39 4.39 -10.01
CA LYS A 81 19.17 2.96 -10.29
C LYS A 81 17.95 2.40 -9.57
N LEU A 82 17.49 3.06 -8.50
CA LEU A 82 16.27 2.67 -7.79
C LEU A 82 15.05 2.90 -8.68
N VAL A 83 14.18 1.91 -8.80
CA VAL A 83 12.87 2.11 -9.47
C VAL A 83 11.92 2.76 -8.47
N ILE A 84 11.48 3.98 -8.75
CA ILE A 84 10.54 4.69 -7.90
C ILE A 84 9.12 4.44 -8.40
N ALA A 85 8.26 3.91 -7.54
CA ALA A 85 6.86 3.63 -7.81
C ALA A 85 5.95 4.35 -6.81
N ASN A 86 4.74 4.67 -7.25
CA ASN A 86 3.70 5.25 -6.41
C ASN A 86 2.33 4.84 -6.95
N THR A 87 1.46 4.34 -6.09
CA THR A 87 0.11 3.89 -6.47
C THR A 87 -0.98 4.90 -6.13
N LYS A 88 -0.69 5.98 -5.42
CA LYS A 88 -1.69 6.93 -4.95
C LYS A 88 -2.39 7.71 -6.07
N GLY A 89 -1.77 7.80 -7.24
CA GLY A 89 -2.43 8.32 -8.43
C GLY A 89 -3.61 7.46 -8.91
N PHE A 90 -3.65 6.16 -8.53
CA PHE A 90 -4.77 5.25 -8.81
C PHE A 90 -5.74 5.16 -7.64
N THR A 91 -5.23 5.14 -6.42
CA THR A 91 -6.01 4.80 -5.22
C THR A 91 -6.46 6.01 -4.42
N GLY A 92 -5.97 7.20 -4.74
CA GLY A 92 -6.03 8.36 -3.88
C GLY A 92 -5.03 8.24 -2.73
N HIS A 93 -5.23 9.04 -1.69
CA HIS A 93 -4.42 8.99 -0.48
C HIS A 93 -5.21 8.33 0.66
N PRO A 94 -5.31 6.99 0.69
CA PRO A 94 -5.93 6.30 1.82
C PRO A 94 -5.04 6.46 3.05
N MET A 95 -5.65 6.67 4.19
CA MET A 95 -4.92 6.76 5.46
C MET A 95 -4.31 5.40 5.87
N ALA A 96 -4.70 4.32 5.20
CA ALA A 96 -4.14 2.99 5.38
C ALA A 96 -3.07 2.71 4.32
N VAL A 97 -1.89 2.30 4.74
CA VAL A 97 -0.73 2.04 3.86
C VAL A 97 -0.70 0.62 3.27
N GLY A 98 -1.57 -0.26 3.72
CA GLY A 98 -1.54 -1.69 3.31
C GLY A 98 -1.73 -1.94 1.82
N ILE A 99 -2.38 -1.03 1.08
CA ILE A 99 -2.56 -1.18 -0.37
C ILE A 99 -1.25 -0.95 -1.13
N GLU A 100 -0.42 -0.02 -0.68
CA GLU A 100 0.91 0.20 -1.26
C GLU A 100 1.84 -0.98 -0.96
N ASP A 101 1.78 -1.51 0.27
CA ASP A 101 2.55 -2.69 0.66
C ASP A 101 2.13 -3.91 -0.18
N ALA A 102 0.82 -4.14 -0.34
CA ALA A 102 0.31 -5.20 -1.20
C ALA A 102 0.76 -5.05 -2.65
N SER A 103 0.75 -3.82 -3.18
CA SER A 103 1.21 -3.51 -4.54
C SER A 103 2.70 -3.75 -4.69
N MET A 104 3.51 -3.39 -3.71
CA MET A 104 4.95 -3.64 -3.68
C MET A 104 5.23 -5.15 -3.68
N PHE A 105 4.60 -5.90 -2.77
CA PHE A 105 4.80 -7.35 -2.69
C PHE A 105 4.37 -8.06 -3.96
N TYR A 106 3.22 -7.70 -4.51
CA TYR A 106 2.75 -8.29 -5.76
C TYR A 106 3.66 -7.95 -6.94
N GLY A 107 4.12 -6.69 -7.01
CA GLY A 107 5.09 -6.25 -8.00
C GLY A 107 6.40 -7.03 -7.92
N MET A 108 6.94 -7.20 -6.73
CA MET A 108 8.16 -8.01 -6.52
C MET A 108 7.96 -9.49 -6.89
N LEU A 109 6.79 -10.07 -6.60
CA LEU A 109 6.49 -11.46 -6.93
C LEU A 109 6.38 -11.69 -8.43
N THR A 110 5.71 -10.78 -9.13
CA THR A 110 5.42 -10.89 -10.57
C THR A 110 6.51 -10.29 -11.46
N GLY A 111 7.39 -9.45 -10.91
CA GLY A 111 8.33 -8.63 -11.67
C GLY A 111 7.66 -7.48 -12.41
N ARG A 112 6.41 -7.14 -12.10
CA ARG A 112 5.64 -6.08 -12.79
C ARG A 112 5.29 -4.96 -11.84
N ILE A 113 5.73 -3.74 -12.15
CA ILE A 113 5.46 -2.54 -11.38
C ILE A 113 4.49 -1.64 -12.14
N PRO A 114 3.47 -1.07 -11.48
CA PRO A 114 2.56 -0.13 -12.14
C PRO A 114 3.29 1.16 -12.52
N PRO A 115 2.84 1.86 -13.56
CA PRO A 115 3.35 3.21 -13.86
C PRO A 115 2.90 4.18 -12.77
N ILE A 116 3.59 5.32 -12.67
CA ILE A 116 3.09 6.43 -11.86
C ILE A 116 1.91 7.07 -12.61
N ALA A 117 0.71 6.95 -12.04
CA ALA A 117 -0.51 7.44 -12.68
C ALA A 117 -0.49 8.95 -12.81
N ASN A 118 -1.05 9.43 -13.93
CA ASN A 118 -1.21 10.87 -14.21
C ASN A 118 0.12 11.66 -14.24
N HIS A 119 1.27 10.99 -14.24
CA HIS A 119 2.56 11.63 -14.39
C HIS A 119 2.68 12.20 -15.82
N LYS A 120 2.88 13.50 -15.93
CA LYS A 120 3.04 14.20 -17.21
C LYS A 120 4.46 14.72 -17.39
N GLU A 121 4.96 15.34 -16.36
CA GLU A 121 6.26 16.01 -16.37
C GLU A 121 6.89 15.89 -14.99
N GLN A 122 8.18 15.64 -14.96
CA GLN A 122 8.96 15.59 -13.73
C GLN A 122 9.37 17.00 -13.34
N ASP A 123 9.24 17.33 -12.07
CA ASP A 123 9.75 18.60 -11.54
C ASP A 123 11.27 18.66 -11.72
N PRO A 124 11.81 19.65 -12.46
CA PRO A 124 13.24 19.78 -12.66
C PRO A 124 14.05 19.94 -11.37
N GLU A 125 13.46 20.49 -10.30
CA GLU A 125 14.12 20.62 -9.00
C GLU A 125 14.42 19.28 -8.34
N LEU A 126 13.68 18.24 -8.69
CA LEU A 126 13.93 16.88 -8.19
C LEU A 126 15.09 16.19 -8.92
N GLY A 127 15.56 16.74 -10.06
CA GLY A 127 16.61 16.15 -10.90
C GLY A 127 16.18 14.80 -11.52
N ASP A 128 17.13 14.08 -12.09
CA ASP A 128 16.84 12.82 -12.76
C ASP A 128 16.43 11.73 -11.76
N LEU A 129 15.34 11.03 -12.06
CA LEU A 129 14.78 9.94 -11.26
C LEU A 129 14.32 8.81 -12.17
N ASN A 130 14.55 7.58 -11.75
CA ASN A 130 14.06 6.39 -12.43
C ASN A 130 12.61 6.09 -12.01
N LEU A 131 11.69 6.92 -12.46
CA LEU A 131 10.25 6.76 -12.19
C LEU A 131 9.69 5.58 -12.98
N SER A 132 8.90 4.74 -12.32
CA SER A 132 8.26 3.59 -12.96
C SER A 132 7.36 4.03 -14.11
N LYS A 133 7.64 3.53 -15.30
CA LYS A 133 6.84 3.71 -16.53
C LYS A 133 5.80 2.59 -16.70
N GLY A 134 5.76 1.66 -15.75
CA GLY A 134 4.98 0.44 -15.85
C GLY A 134 5.69 -0.66 -16.63
N GLY A 135 5.17 -1.88 -16.52
CA GLY A 135 5.70 -3.04 -17.24
C GLY A 135 6.62 -3.92 -16.41
N ASP A 136 7.51 -4.63 -17.09
CA ASP A 136 8.30 -5.70 -16.50
C ASP A 136 9.64 -5.18 -15.97
N TYR A 137 9.93 -5.56 -14.72
CA TYR A 137 11.17 -5.29 -13.99
C TYR A 137 11.67 -6.60 -13.35
N PRO A 138 12.17 -7.53 -14.15
CA PRO A 138 12.50 -8.90 -13.71
C PRO A 138 13.64 -8.94 -12.67
N GLU A 139 14.50 -7.94 -12.68
CA GLU A 139 15.67 -7.86 -11.80
C GLU A 139 15.33 -7.45 -10.37
N LEU A 140 14.08 -7.05 -10.09
CA LEU A 140 13.69 -6.59 -8.75
C LEU A 140 13.75 -7.72 -7.73
N GLN A 141 14.52 -7.47 -6.69
CA GLN A 141 14.71 -8.38 -5.56
C GLN A 141 14.39 -7.74 -4.22
N TYR A 142 14.42 -6.41 -4.13
CA TYR A 142 14.20 -5.67 -2.90
C TYR A 142 13.04 -4.70 -3.07
N GLY A 143 12.29 -4.51 -1.98
CA GLY A 143 11.27 -3.50 -1.88
C GLY A 143 11.54 -2.62 -0.66
N LEU A 144 11.78 -1.34 -0.91
CA LEU A 144 11.91 -0.31 0.12
C LEU A 144 10.62 0.50 0.18
N ARG A 145 9.90 0.38 1.28
CA ARG A 145 8.67 1.12 1.51
C ARG A 145 8.93 2.32 2.39
N PHE A 146 8.49 3.49 1.95
CA PHE A 146 8.44 4.70 2.76
C PHE A 146 6.99 5.14 2.96
N ALA A 147 6.62 5.39 4.19
CA ALA A 147 5.34 5.96 4.56
C ALA A 147 5.55 7.14 5.51
N ALA A 148 4.77 8.17 5.33
CA ALA A 148 4.78 9.33 6.21
C ALA A 148 3.36 9.73 6.61
N GLY A 149 3.25 10.49 7.68
CA GLY A 149 1.98 10.96 8.22
C GLY A 149 2.09 12.35 8.81
N PHE A 150 0.97 12.87 9.27
CA PHE A 150 0.92 14.15 9.94
C PHE A 150 1.82 14.18 11.18
N GLY A 151 2.42 15.34 11.44
CA GLY A 151 3.39 15.51 12.53
C GLY A 151 4.79 15.03 12.17
N SER A 152 5.08 14.79 10.87
CA SER A 152 6.35 14.22 10.40
C SER A 152 6.62 12.81 10.99
N GLN A 153 5.56 12.00 11.05
CA GLN A 153 5.67 10.58 11.35
C GLN A 153 6.24 9.85 10.13
N ILE A 154 7.14 8.92 10.37
CA ILE A 154 7.84 8.18 9.33
C ILE A 154 7.78 6.69 9.66
N ALA A 155 7.56 5.88 8.65
CA ALA A 155 7.72 4.43 8.73
C ALA A 155 8.46 3.93 7.49
N LEU A 156 9.44 3.09 7.71
CA LEU A 156 10.24 2.44 6.67
C LEU A 156 10.16 0.94 6.85
N SER A 157 10.15 0.21 5.74
CA SER A 157 10.38 -1.23 5.74
C SER A 157 11.20 -1.65 4.53
N LEU A 158 12.06 -2.64 4.73
CA LEU A 158 12.84 -3.27 3.67
C LEU A 158 12.49 -4.76 3.63
N VAL A 159 12.17 -5.23 2.43
CA VAL A 159 11.87 -6.62 2.16
C VAL A 159 12.72 -7.14 1.02
N ARG A 160 12.98 -8.44 1.01
CA ARG A 160 13.72 -9.11 -0.03
C ARG A 160 12.90 -10.25 -0.62
N ARG A 161 12.90 -10.38 -1.95
CA ARG A 161 12.38 -11.56 -2.62
C ARG A 161 13.24 -12.75 -2.25
N TRP A 162 12.63 -13.73 -1.60
CA TRP A 162 13.31 -14.97 -1.29
C TRP A 162 13.09 -15.95 -2.46
N PRO A 163 14.14 -16.45 -3.09
CA PRO A 163 14.00 -17.49 -4.11
C PRO A 163 13.46 -18.75 -3.44
N ILE A 164 12.29 -19.18 -3.85
CA ILE A 164 11.71 -20.45 -3.41
C ILE A 164 11.82 -21.39 -4.58
N GLU A 165 12.62 -22.42 -4.43
CA GLU A 165 12.63 -23.56 -5.33
C GLU A 165 11.49 -24.49 -4.93
N GLY A 166 10.55 -24.72 -5.85
CA GLY A 166 9.40 -25.59 -5.64
C GLY A 166 8.13 -24.88 -5.17
N GLU A 167 7.19 -25.64 -4.66
CA GLU A 167 5.91 -25.12 -4.19
C GLU A 167 6.07 -24.30 -2.90
N ARG A 168 5.57 -23.07 -2.93
CA ARG A 168 5.60 -22.15 -1.80
C ARG A 168 4.84 -22.66 -0.59
N ILE A 169 3.81 -23.46 -0.81
CA ILE A 169 2.93 -24.00 0.21
C ILE A 169 3.12 -25.52 0.24
N ASN A 170 3.45 -26.04 1.41
CA ASN A 170 3.38 -27.48 1.61
C ASN A 170 1.90 -27.88 1.70
N GLY A 171 1.36 -28.39 0.58
CA GLY A 171 -0.06 -28.74 0.46
C GLY A 171 -0.51 -29.78 1.50
N ALA A 172 0.35 -30.71 1.89
CA ALA A 172 0.03 -31.73 2.89
C ALA A 172 -0.13 -31.09 4.30
N VAL A 173 0.77 -30.18 4.67
CA VAL A 173 0.69 -29.46 5.95
C VAL A 173 -0.53 -28.56 5.99
N LEU A 174 -0.80 -27.83 4.90
CA LEU A 174 -1.96 -26.96 4.78
C LEU A 174 -3.27 -27.74 4.87
N LEU A 175 -3.37 -28.89 4.20
CA LEU A 175 -4.56 -29.73 4.26
C LEU A 175 -4.75 -30.36 5.65
N ALA A 176 -3.69 -30.80 6.31
CA ALA A 176 -3.75 -31.31 7.67
C ALA A 176 -4.23 -30.23 8.66
N TRP A 177 -3.73 -29.01 8.50
CA TRP A 177 -4.19 -27.87 9.29
C TRP A 177 -5.67 -27.56 9.05
N ALA A 178 -6.12 -27.54 7.79
CA ALA A 178 -7.52 -27.28 7.45
C ALA A 178 -8.46 -28.35 8.00
N ARG A 179 -8.07 -29.64 7.95
CA ARG A 179 -8.82 -30.78 8.53
C ARG A 179 -8.92 -30.65 10.03
N ASN A 180 -7.84 -30.26 10.71
CA ASN A 180 -7.85 -30.06 12.15
C ASN A 180 -8.81 -28.94 12.55
N LEU A 181 -8.82 -27.83 11.81
CA LEU A 181 -9.77 -26.72 12.05
C LEU A 181 -11.22 -27.12 11.79
N ALA A 182 -11.48 -27.90 10.74
CA ALA A 182 -12.82 -28.35 10.39
C ALA A 182 -13.33 -29.49 11.28
N GLY A 183 -12.46 -30.14 12.04
CA GLY A 183 -12.82 -31.31 12.85
C GLY A 183 -13.21 -32.54 12.01
N THR A 184 -12.84 -32.58 10.72
CA THR A 184 -13.14 -33.65 9.79
C THR A 184 -12.04 -33.81 8.75
N ASP A 185 -11.86 -35.04 8.24
CA ASP A 185 -10.93 -35.33 7.15
C ASP A 185 -11.50 -34.93 5.77
N ASP A 186 -12.79 -34.67 5.68
CA ASP A 186 -13.51 -34.44 4.44
C ASP A 186 -13.45 -32.97 3.97
N VAL A 187 -12.26 -32.36 4.07
CA VAL A 187 -12.01 -30.99 3.68
C VAL A 187 -11.43 -30.95 2.26
N VAL A 188 -12.03 -30.10 1.44
CA VAL A 188 -11.59 -29.82 0.07
C VAL A 188 -11.13 -28.36 -0.03
N MET A 189 -9.99 -28.14 -0.69
CA MET A 189 -9.47 -26.81 -0.97
C MET A 189 -9.59 -26.50 -2.46
N ARG A 190 -10.11 -25.35 -2.80
CA ARG A 190 -10.26 -24.87 -4.18
C ARG A 190 -9.94 -23.38 -4.28
N VAL A 191 -9.53 -22.96 -5.46
CA VAL A 191 -9.43 -21.55 -5.81
C VAL A 191 -10.72 -21.15 -6.52
N LEU A 192 -11.51 -20.31 -5.87
CA LEU A 192 -12.75 -19.74 -6.40
C LEU A 192 -12.60 -18.22 -6.50
N GLN A 193 -12.81 -17.65 -7.68
CA GLN A 193 -12.68 -16.21 -7.91
C GLN A 193 -11.36 -15.62 -7.37
N ASN A 194 -10.25 -16.31 -7.64
CA ASN A 194 -8.89 -15.96 -7.15
C ASN A 194 -8.72 -15.99 -5.62
N LYS A 195 -9.63 -16.63 -4.89
CA LYS A 195 -9.52 -16.85 -3.45
C LYS A 195 -9.34 -18.32 -3.17
N LEU A 196 -8.40 -18.63 -2.28
CA LEU A 196 -8.28 -19.98 -1.73
C LEU A 196 -9.41 -20.18 -0.72
N VAL A 197 -10.26 -21.17 -0.97
CA VAL A 197 -11.40 -21.53 -0.14
C VAL A 197 -11.25 -22.98 0.33
N ALA A 198 -11.43 -23.21 1.62
CA ALA A 198 -11.53 -24.52 2.22
C ALA A 198 -13.00 -24.76 2.63
N TYR A 199 -13.54 -25.92 2.33
CA TYR A 199 -14.90 -26.30 2.70
C TYR A 199 -15.00 -27.80 2.98
N VAL A 200 -16.02 -28.19 3.74
CA VAL A 200 -16.32 -29.61 3.96
C VAL A 200 -17.06 -30.15 2.74
N ASN A 201 -16.61 -31.27 2.23
CA ASN A 201 -17.21 -31.89 1.06
C ASN A 201 -18.66 -32.32 1.36
N GLY A 202 -19.58 -32.02 0.46
CA GLY A 202 -21.02 -32.27 0.67
C GLY A 202 -21.76 -31.09 1.33
N ASP A 203 -21.07 -30.01 1.68
CA ASP A 203 -21.72 -28.75 2.04
C ASP A 203 -22.09 -27.98 0.77
N ASP A 204 -23.38 -27.97 0.45
CA ASP A 204 -23.92 -27.30 -0.74
C ASP A 204 -23.94 -25.76 -0.61
N ASN A 205 -23.57 -25.22 0.53
CA ASN A 205 -23.53 -23.76 0.81
C ASN A 205 -22.29 -23.05 0.26
N LEU A 206 -21.69 -23.53 -0.80
CA LEU A 206 -20.53 -22.94 -1.50
C LEU A 206 -20.83 -21.60 -2.19
N HIS A 207 -21.66 -20.79 -1.63
CA HIS A 207 -21.95 -19.47 -2.14
C HIS A 207 -20.90 -18.45 -1.68
N GLY A 208 -19.74 -18.51 -2.32
CA GLY A 208 -18.82 -17.37 -2.29
C GLY A 208 -18.22 -16.97 -0.95
N GLY A 209 -18.17 -17.86 0.04
CA GLY A 209 -17.39 -17.65 1.26
C GLY A 209 -17.87 -16.49 2.15
N VAL A 210 -19.16 -16.21 2.20
CA VAL A 210 -19.68 -15.08 2.98
C VAL A 210 -20.69 -15.51 4.05
N GLN A 211 -20.96 -16.78 4.22
CA GLN A 211 -21.78 -17.28 5.33
C GLN A 211 -20.88 -17.95 6.36
N GLY A 212 -20.05 -17.15 7.02
CA GLY A 212 -19.33 -17.55 8.21
C GLY A 212 -19.44 -16.44 9.23
N GLU A 213 -19.44 -16.80 10.49
CA GLU A 213 -19.34 -15.82 11.57
C GLU A 213 -18.05 -15.00 11.39
N PHE A 214 -18.18 -13.70 11.37
CA PHE A 214 -17.01 -12.82 11.45
C PHE A 214 -16.38 -13.00 12.83
N TRP A 215 -15.10 -13.35 12.86
CA TRP A 215 -14.33 -13.35 14.08
C TRP A 215 -14.44 -11.97 14.76
N ARG A 216 -14.86 -11.97 16.01
CA ARG A 216 -14.92 -10.76 16.84
C ARG A 216 -13.85 -10.84 17.93
N PRO A 217 -12.93 -9.88 17.98
CA PRO A 217 -11.81 -9.93 18.93
C PRO A 217 -12.19 -9.94 20.40
N THR A 218 -13.43 -9.58 20.70
CA THR A 218 -13.96 -9.47 22.07
C THR A 218 -14.65 -10.72 22.57
N GLU A 219 -14.85 -11.73 21.72
CA GLU A 219 -15.47 -12.99 22.11
C GLU A 219 -14.36 -14.02 22.34
N ALA A 220 -14.37 -14.63 23.53
CA ALA A 220 -13.46 -15.72 23.81
C ALA A 220 -13.74 -16.87 22.84
N TRP A 221 -12.70 -17.37 22.19
CA TRP A 221 -12.78 -18.55 21.33
C TRP A 221 -13.12 -19.78 22.16
N GLU A 222 -14.39 -20.21 22.15
CA GLU A 222 -14.83 -21.42 22.82
C GLU A 222 -14.78 -22.69 21.96
N GLY A 223 -14.16 -22.63 20.79
CA GLY A 223 -13.86 -23.81 19.99
C GLY A 223 -15.04 -24.45 19.25
N LYS A 224 -16.19 -23.82 19.23
CA LYS A 224 -17.34 -24.30 18.44
C LYS A 224 -17.88 -23.16 17.57
N PRO A 225 -17.94 -23.32 16.24
CA PRO A 225 -18.67 -22.38 15.42
C PRO A 225 -20.15 -22.45 15.78
N SER A 226 -20.72 -21.36 16.27
CA SER A 226 -22.16 -21.25 16.40
C SER A 226 -22.73 -20.89 15.03
N LEU A 227 -23.65 -21.71 14.55
CA LEU A 227 -24.40 -21.38 13.34
C LEU A 227 -25.32 -20.21 13.66
N GLN A 228 -25.14 -19.10 12.99
CA GLN A 228 -26.01 -17.93 13.16
C GLN A 228 -27.39 -18.17 12.55
N PRO A 229 -28.44 -17.62 13.18
CA PRO A 229 -29.75 -17.65 12.59
C PRO A 229 -29.79 -16.76 11.33
N GLU A 230 -30.57 -17.23 10.39
CA GLU A 230 -30.91 -16.62 9.12
C GLU A 230 -31.01 -15.09 9.19
N VAL A 231 -30.11 -14.39 8.50
CA VAL A 231 -30.23 -12.94 8.33
C VAL A 231 -31.46 -12.68 7.47
N ALA A 232 -32.49 -12.10 8.06
CA ALA A 232 -33.68 -11.68 7.33
C ALA A 232 -33.27 -10.87 6.10
N ALA A 233 -33.86 -11.19 4.94
CA ALA A 233 -33.61 -10.50 3.69
C ALA A 233 -33.77 -8.98 3.89
N PRO A 234 -32.88 -8.15 3.34
CA PRO A 234 -32.99 -6.70 3.48
C PRO A 234 -34.33 -6.25 2.91
N THR A 235 -35.08 -5.53 3.73
CA THR A 235 -36.32 -4.88 3.31
C THR A 235 -36.00 -3.98 2.10
N PRO A 236 -36.74 -4.07 1.00
CA PRO A 236 -36.49 -3.23 -0.16
C PRO A 236 -36.61 -1.76 0.26
N VAL A 237 -35.52 -1.04 0.11
CA VAL A 237 -35.49 0.41 0.30
C VAL A 237 -36.34 1.02 -0.80
N SER A 238 -37.45 1.66 -0.43
CA SER A 238 -38.27 2.42 -1.37
C SER A 238 -37.38 3.51 -1.98
N GLU A 239 -37.33 3.55 -3.31
CA GLU A 239 -36.67 4.62 -4.05
C GLU A 239 -37.17 5.99 -3.57
N PRO A 240 -36.27 6.93 -3.24
CA PRO A 240 -36.72 8.30 -2.95
C PRO A 240 -37.31 8.93 -4.20
N ALA A 241 -38.47 9.57 -4.06
CA ALA A 241 -39.12 10.32 -5.14
C ALA A 241 -38.14 11.35 -5.73
N PRO A 242 -38.17 11.57 -7.06
CA PRO A 242 -37.26 12.49 -7.70
C PRO A 242 -37.45 13.92 -7.16
N SER A 243 -36.40 14.45 -6.54
CA SER A 243 -36.33 15.84 -6.09
C SER A 243 -36.40 16.76 -7.33
N SER A 244 -37.38 17.65 -7.36
CA SER A 244 -37.48 18.70 -8.35
C SER A 244 -36.23 19.57 -8.35
N VAL A 245 -35.49 19.55 -9.45
CA VAL A 245 -34.33 20.42 -9.69
C VAL A 245 -34.83 21.85 -9.83
N VAL A 246 -34.53 22.67 -8.83
CA VAL A 246 -34.68 24.13 -8.91
C VAL A 246 -33.53 24.66 -9.78
N ALA A 247 -33.87 25.30 -10.89
CA ALA A 247 -32.90 25.93 -11.78
C ALA A 247 -32.14 27.07 -11.05
N PRO A 248 -30.84 27.20 -11.27
CA PRO A 248 -30.05 28.26 -10.65
C PRO A 248 -30.43 29.63 -11.30
N THR A 249 -30.82 30.57 -10.46
CA THR A 249 -30.98 31.98 -10.85
C THR A 249 -29.61 32.61 -11.07
N SER A 250 -29.40 33.20 -12.24
CA SER A 250 -28.18 33.91 -12.62
C SER A 250 -27.89 35.09 -11.67
N PRO A 251 -26.66 35.33 -11.24
CA PRO A 251 -26.31 36.49 -10.46
C PRO A 251 -26.26 37.74 -11.35
N SER A 252 -26.96 38.78 -10.91
CA SER A 252 -26.91 40.14 -11.43
C SER A 252 -25.52 40.73 -11.29
N THR A 253 -24.90 41.13 -12.38
CA THR A 253 -23.66 41.91 -12.42
C THR A 253 -23.92 43.34 -11.98
N SER A 254 -23.49 43.69 -10.78
CA SER A 254 -23.32 45.09 -10.33
C SER A 254 -21.85 45.49 -10.49
N ALA A 255 -21.58 46.33 -11.45
CA ALA A 255 -20.28 46.96 -11.65
C ALA A 255 -20.01 47.94 -10.50
N VAL A 256 -18.96 47.69 -9.72
CA VAL A 256 -18.40 48.64 -8.78
C VAL A 256 -17.16 49.26 -9.42
N THR A 257 -17.27 50.50 -9.83
CA THR A 257 -16.17 51.39 -10.23
C THR A 257 -15.44 51.86 -8.98
N ALA A 258 -14.15 51.53 -8.85
CA ALA A 258 -13.29 52.11 -7.83
C ALA A 258 -12.52 53.31 -8.41
N PRO A 259 -12.33 54.42 -7.65
CA PRO A 259 -11.58 55.59 -8.13
C PRO A 259 -10.06 55.38 -7.96
N ILE A 260 -9.34 55.83 -8.99
CA ILE A 260 -7.89 55.99 -9.00
C ILE A 260 -7.54 57.19 -8.15
N ALA A 261 -6.67 57.03 -7.15
CA ALA A 261 -6.02 58.13 -6.44
C ALA A 261 -4.55 58.22 -6.85
N THR A 262 -4.14 59.40 -7.20
CA THR A 262 -2.81 59.91 -7.56
C THR A 262 -1.70 59.58 -6.54
#